data_df1bd90e60ac525d17e5fe95816107ab
#
_entry.id   df1bd90e60ac525d17e5fe95816107ab
#
_cell.length_a   1.000
_cell.length_b   1.000
_cell.length_c   1.000
_cell.angle_alpha   90.00
_cell.angle_beta   90.00
_cell.angle_gamma   90.00
#
_symmetry.space_group_name_H-M   'P 1'
#
loop_
_entity.id
_entity.type
_entity.pdbx_description
1 polymer ?
#
loop_
_entity_poly.entity_id
_entity_poly.type
_entity_poly.pdbx_seq_one_letter_code
_entity_poly.pdbx_strand_id
1 'polypeptide(L)'
;MTDSEVSLRTEGLSAWFGDHHVVKSISLSVSRNDVYALIGPSGCGKSTFIRCLNRLHEEIDGARVKGDVWISGDSGPENIYAPGSDPVAIRRQVGMVFQKPNPFPGLSIFDNVVAGLRLAGVKRRSVLEEVVETSLKHAALWTEVKDKLKKPGTSLSGGQQQRLCIARALAVRPKILLMDEPTSALDPISTARIEELVMRLRSEVTVLIVTHNMQQAARISNQTAFFLMGELVES
;
A
#
# COMPACT_ATOMS: atom_id res chain seq x y z
N MET A 1 24.41 -0.02 2.97
CA MET A 1 23.25 -0.19 3.88
C MET A 1 23.37 -1.54 4.55
N THR A 2 23.22 -1.62 5.84
CA THR A 2 23.16 -2.90 6.56
C THR A 2 21.81 -3.54 6.30
N ASP A 3 21.72 -4.88 6.21
CA ASP A 3 20.43 -5.60 5.98
C ASP A 3 19.33 -5.26 7.00
N SER A 4 19.69 -4.74 8.16
CA SER A 4 18.77 -4.29 9.20
C SER A 4 18.04 -2.98 8.88
N GLU A 5 18.52 -2.19 7.93
CA GLU A 5 17.94 -0.91 7.51
C GLU A 5 16.96 -1.05 6.33
N VAL A 6 16.99 -2.18 5.61
CA VAL A 6 16.17 -2.43 4.43
C VAL A 6 14.81 -3.01 4.86
N SER A 7 13.72 -2.38 4.43
CA SER A 7 12.35 -2.85 4.66
C SER A 7 11.88 -3.79 3.57
N LEU A 8 12.24 -3.48 2.32
CA LEU A 8 11.87 -4.24 1.14
C LEU A 8 13.00 -4.21 0.12
N ARG A 9 13.27 -5.36 -0.52
CA ARG A 9 14.24 -5.48 -1.60
C ARG A 9 13.68 -6.37 -2.70
N THR A 10 13.88 -5.99 -3.96
CA THR A 10 13.61 -6.83 -5.13
C THR A 10 14.90 -7.18 -5.84
N GLU A 11 14.98 -8.40 -6.39
CA GLU A 11 16.11 -8.91 -7.14
C GLU A 11 15.63 -9.52 -8.45
N GLY A 12 15.90 -8.83 -9.57
CA GLY A 12 15.54 -9.27 -10.90
C GLY A 12 14.04 -9.50 -11.11
N LEU A 13 13.19 -8.77 -10.36
CA LEU A 13 11.74 -8.94 -10.39
C LEU A 13 11.17 -8.66 -11.77
N SER A 14 10.50 -9.64 -12.34
CA SER A 14 9.87 -9.58 -13.65
C SER A 14 8.43 -10.05 -13.57
N ALA A 15 7.52 -9.45 -14.34
CA ALA A 15 6.11 -9.80 -14.33
C ALA A 15 5.48 -9.74 -15.73
N TRP A 16 4.54 -10.66 -15.98
CA TRP A 16 3.85 -10.82 -17.26
C TRP A 16 2.34 -10.90 -17.09
N PHE A 17 1.61 -10.50 -18.12
CA PHE A 17 0.24 -10.88 -18.39
C PHE A 17 0.22 -11.75 -19.65
N GLY A 18 -0.04 -13.05 -19.53
CA GLY A 18 0.18 -13.99 -20.63
C GLY A 18 1.63 -13.92 -21.12
N ASP A 19 1.81 -13.55 -22.40
CA ASP A 19 3.14 -13.38 -23.01
C ASP A 19 3.67 -11.94 -22.94
N HIS A 20 2.86 -11.00 -22.48
CA HIS A 20 3.26 -9.60 -22.41
C HIS A 20 4.13 -9.32 -21.18
N HIS A 21 5.42 -9.02 -21.40
CA HIS A 21 6.41 -8.73 -20.36
C HIS A 21 6.29 -7.26 -19.93
N VAL A 22 5.70 -7.00 -18.76
CA VAL A 22 5.34 -5.67 -18.28
C VAL A 22 6.36 -5.09 -17.30
N VAL A 23 6.94 -5.93 -16.44
CA VAL A 23 8.01 -5.55 -15.49
C VAL A 23 9.23 -6.36 -15.81
N LYS A 24 10.38 -5.70 -16.02
CA LYS A 24 11.57 -6.30 -16.61
C LYS A 24 12.78 -6.19 -15.68
N SER A 25 13.04 -7.27 -14.93
CA SER A 25 14.25 -7.45 -14.12
C SER A 25 14.55 -6.29 -13.15
N ILE A 26 13.54 -5.83 -12.41
CA ILE A 26 13.68 -4.71 -11.48
C ILE A 26 14.38 -5.16 -10.19
N SER A 27 15.50 -4.50 -9.87
CA SER A 27 16.19 -4.62 -8.58
C SER A 27 16.16 -3.27 -7.87
N LEU A 28 15.58 -3.25 -6.67
CA LEU A 28 15.30 -2.04 -5.90
C LEU A 28 15.41 -2.36 -4.41
N SER A 29 15.93 -1.42 -3.62
CA SER A 29 15.95 -1.51 -2.15
C SER A 29 15.27 -0.29 -1.54
N VAL A 30 14.42 -0.52 -0.54
CA VAL A 30 13.68 0.51 0.18
C VAL A 30 14.02 0.44 1.65
N SER A 31 14.44 1.55 2.23
CA SER A 31 14.80 1.65 3.64
C SER A 31 13.56 1.63 4.53
N ARG A 32 13.75 1.23 5.79
CA ARG A 32 12.68 1.30 6.80
C ARG A 32 12.26 2.74 7.06
N ASN A 33 10.97 2.92 7.30
CA ASN A 33 10.40 4.21 7.66
C ASN A 33 10.74 5.31 6.66
N ASP A 34 10.80 4.93 5.38
CA ASP A 34 11.05 5.82 4.25
C ASP A 34 9.80 5.94 3.38
N VAL A 35 9.68 7.06 2.69
CA VAL A 35 8.70 7.23 1.61
C VAL A 35 9.43 7.14 0.29
N TYR A 36 9.12 6.10 -0.47
CA TYR A 36 9.71 5.83 -1.77
C TYR A 36 8.69 6.07 -2.88
N ALA A 37 8.96 7.00 -3.78
CA ALA A 37 8.06 7.29 -4.90
C ALA A 37 8.48 6.54 -6.16
N LEU A 38 7.53 5.90 -6.82
CA LEU A 38 7.68 5.32 -8.15
C LEU A 38 6.99 6.24 -9.14
N ILE A 39 7.76 6.88 -10.02
CA ILE A 39 7.26 7.81 -11.03
C ILE A 39 7.51 7.27 -12.46
N GLY A 40 6.80 7.82 -13.41
CA GLY A 40 6.94 7.45 -14.84
C GLY A 40 5.61 7.55 -15.60
N PRO A 41 5.63 7.42 -16.92
CA PRO A 41 4.43 7.51 -17.77
C PRO A 41 3.35 6.50 -17.40
N SER A 42 2.10 6.81 -17.75
CA SER A 42 1.00 5.84 -17.60
C SER A 42 1.27 4.58 -18.44
N GLY A 43 0.94 3.41 -17.90
CA GLY A 43 1.15 2.13 -18.58
C GLY A 43 2.58 1.59 -18.56
N CYS A 44 3.57 2.26 -17.95
CA CYS A 44 4.96 1.78 -17.91
C CYS A 44 5.24 0.63 -16.91
N GLY A 45 4.22 0.09 -16.21
CA GLY A 45 4.37 -1.09 -15.33
C GLY A 45 4.39 -0.81 -13.83
N LYS A 46 4.32 0.43 -13.33
CA LYS A 46 4.38 0.79 -11.90
C LYS A 46 3.35 0.07 -11.03
N SER A 47 2.08 0.11 -11.43
CA SER A 47 0.99 -0.58 -10.70
C SER A 47 1.15 -2.09 -10.71
N THR A 48 1.69 -2.66 -11.80
CA THR A 48 2.03 -4.09 -11.86
C THR A 48 3.16 -4.41 -10.91
N PHE A 49 4.23 -3.59 -10.90
CA PHE A 49 5.36 -3.77 -10.01
C PHE A 49 4.92 -3.78 -8.53
N ILE A 50 4.17 -2.78 -8.06
CA ILE A 50 3.78 -2.75 -6.65
C ILE A 50 2.83 -3.88 -6.26
N ARG A 51 1.99 -4.39 -7.19
CA ARG A 51 1.15 -5.57 -6.96
C ARG A 51 1.95 -6.86 -6.84
N CYS A 52 3.15 -6.93 -7.41
CA CYS A 52 4.05 -8.05 -7.19
C CYS A 52 4.62 -8.04 -5.76
N LEU A 53 4.79 -6.85 -5.13
CA LEU A 53 5.39 -6.72 -3.80
C LEU A 53 4.51 -7.28 -2.66
N ASN A 54 3.23 -7.57 -2.92
CA ASN A 54 2.32 -8.22 -1.97
C ASN A 54 1.58 -9.42 -2.58
N ARG A 55 2.09 -9.97 -3.67
CA ARG A 55 1.55 -11.13 -4.37
C ARG A 55 0.12 -10.95 -4.91
N LEU A 56 -0.35 -9.71 -5.11
CA LEU A 56 -1.66 -9.46 -5.75
C LEU A 56 -1.63 -9.67 -7.26
N HIS A 57 -0.46 -9.61 -7.90
CA HIS A 57 -0.35 -9.84 -9.33
C HIS A 57 -0.74 -11.29 -9.71
N GLU A 58 -0.42 -12.26 -8.86
CA GLU A 58 -0.73 -13.68 -9.07
C GLU A 58 -2.23 -14.02 -9.07
N GLU A 59 -3.08 -13.13 -8.52
CA GLU A 59 -4.55 -13.29 -8.52
C GLU A 59 -5.19 -13.02 -9.89
N ILE A 60 -4.40 -12.61 -10.87
CA ILE A 60 -4.86 -12.30 -12.22
C ILE A 60 -4.59 -13.53 -13.12
N ASP A 61 -5.61 -14.00 -13.80
CA ASP A 61 -5.50 -15.15 -14.71
C ASP A 61 -4.42 -14.92 -15.77
N GLY A 62 -3.52 -15.90 -15.90
CA GLY A 62 -2.38 -15.85 -16.83
C GLY A 62 -1.25 -14.93 -16.39
N ALA A 63 -1.32 -14.29 -15.20
CA ALA A 63 -0.20 -13.52 -14.68
C ALA A 63 0.93 -14.43 -14.19
N ARG A 64 2.17 -14.00 -14.41
CA ARG A 64 3.38 -14.70 -13.97
C ARG A 64 4.36 -13.71 -13.35
N VAL A 65 5.09 -14.19 -12.34
CA VAL A 65 6.17 -13.45 -11.68
C VAL A 65 7.43 -14.30 -11.67
N LYS A 66 8.60 -13.67 -11.82
CA LYS A 66 9.93 -14.27 -11.68
C LYS A 66 10.85 -13.29 -10.96
N GLY A 67 11.83 -13.81 -10.24
CA GLY A 67 12.73 -13.02 -9.38
C GLY A 67 12.26 -13.06 -7.93
N ASP A 68 12.98 -12.37 -7.07
CA ASP A 68 12.79 -12.44 -5.63
C ASP A 68 12.31 -11.10 -5.08
N VAL A 69 11.46 -11.19 -4.04
CA VAL A 69 11.05 -10.03 -3.24
C VAL A 69 11.24 -10.38 -1.77
N TRP A 70 12.10 -9.63 -1.12
CA TRP A 70 12.44 -9.78 0.29
C TRP A 70 11.79 -8.67 1.11
N ILE A 71 11.15 -9.04 2.20
CA ILE A 71 10.63 -8.11 3.20
C ILE A 71 11.30 -8.36 4.55
N SER A 72 11.38 -7.33 5.38
CA SER A 72 11.88 -7.45 6.74
C SER A 72 10.87 -8.16 7.62
N GLY A 73 11.04 -9.48 7.82
CA GLY A 73 10.27 -10.30 8.75
C GLY A 73 10.69 -10.08 10.22
N ASP A 74 9.96 -10.70 11.15
CA ASP A 74 10.29 -10.63 12.58
C ASP A 74 11.55 -11.43 12.93
N SER A 75 11.86 -12.47 12.13
CA SER A 75 13.00 -13.36 12.30
C SER A 75 14.14 -13.07 11.31
N GLY A 76 14.07 -11.99 10.56
CA GLY A 76 15.03 -11.62 9.50
C GLY A 76 14.36 -11.45 8.13
N PRO A 77 15.14 -11.25 7.06
CA PRO A 77 14.61 -11.11 5.72
C PRO A 77 13.82 -12.36 5.28
N GLU A 78 12.63 -12.16 4.75
CA GLU A 78 11.72 -13.20 4.24
C GLU A 78 11.50 -13.00 2.74
N ASN A 79 11.77 -14.02 1.92
CA ASN A 79 11.41 -14.00 0.51
C ASN A 79 9.93 -14.38 0.36
N ILE A 80 9.11 -13.43 -0.09
CA ILE A 80 7.67 -13.62 -0.23
C ILE A 80 7.28 -14.61 -1.34
N TYR A 81 8.20 -14.93 -2.26
CA TYR A 81 8.01 -15.92 -3.33
C TYR A 81 8.66 -17.27 -3.04
N ALA A 82 9.23 -17.47 -1.84
CA ALA A 82 9.76 -18.76 -1.44
C ALA A 82 8.67 -19.85 -1.43
N PRO A 83 9.01 -21.11 -1.77
CA PRO A 83 8.07 -22.22 -1.65
C PRO A 83 7.46 -22.31 -0.24
N GLY A 84 6.13 -22.38 -0.15
CA GLY A 84 5.40 -22.47 1.11
C GLY A 84 5.08 -21.13 1.79
N SER A 85 5.50 -19.99 1.23
CA SER A 85 5.10 -18.67 1.73
C SER A 85 3.58 -18.47 1.66
N ASP A 86 2.97 -18.01 2.76
CA ASP A 86 1.53 -17.75 2.84
C ASP A 86 1.18 -16.34 2.33
N PRO A 87 0.46 -16.21 1.18
CA PRO A 87 0.07 -14.90 0.65
C PRO A 87 -0.78 -14.07 1.62
N VAL A 88 -1.58 -14.70 2.47
CA VAL A 88 -2.42 -14.00 3.44
C VAL A 88 -1.56 -13.37 4.53
N ALA A 89 -0.57 -14.10 5.04
CA ALA A 89 0.38 -13.58 6.02
C ALA A 89 1.22 -12.42 5.44
N ILE A 90 1.65 -12.54 4.18
CA ILE A 90 2.38 -11.49 3.46
C ILE A 90 1.50 -10.24 3.29
N ARG A 91 0.25 -10.37 2.85
CA ARG A 91 -0.67 -9.23 2.66
C ARG A 91 -1.08 -8.53 3.96
N ARG A 92 -0.88 -9.16 5.11
CA ARG A 92 -0.98 -8.49 6.43
C ARG A 92 0.22 -7.60 6.70
N GLN A 93 1.41 -8.01 6.29
CA GLN A 93 2.65 -7.24 6.47
C GLN A 93 2.80 -6.13 5.42
N VAL A 94 2.29 -6.37 4.20
CA VAL A 94 2.39 -5.45 3.05
C VAL A 94 0.98 -5.03 2.63
N GLY A 95 0.48 -3.95 3.22
CA GLY A 95 -0.84 -3.37 2.94
C GLY A 95 -0.89 -2.67 1.57
N MET A 96 -2.10 -2.57 0.99
CA MET A 96 -2.32 -1.94 -0.32
C MET A 96 -3.47 -0.95 -0.28
N VAL A 97 -3.24 0.24 -0.84
CA VAL A 97 -4.24 1.27 -1.13
C VAL A 97 -4.30 1.46 -2.64
N PHE A 98 -5.49 1.29 -3.21
CA PHE A 98 -5.71 1.34 -4.65
C PHE A 98 -6.00 2.76 -5.15
N GLN A 99 -5.80 2.97 -6.44
CA GLN A 99 -6.05 4.23 -7.12
C GLN A 99 -7.50 4.72 -6.94
N LYS A 100 -8.47 3.82 -7.15
CA LYS A 100 -9.88 4.12 -6.88
C LYS A 100 -10.23 3.70 -5.46
N PRO A 101 -10.85 4.57 -4.65
CA PRO A 101 -11.35 4.17 -3.35
C PRO A 101 -12.24 2.94 -3.46
N ASN A 102 -12.00 1.95 -2.63
CA ASN A 102 -12.71 0.68 -2.65
C ASN A 102 -13.19 0.25 -1.25
N PRO A 103 -13.97 1.10 -0.55
CA PRO A 103 -14.60 0.65 0.69
C PRO A 103 -15.47 -0.58 0.38
N PHE A 104 -15.48 -1.56 1.28
CA PHE A 104 -16.31 -2.74 1.10
C PHE A 104 -17.79 -2.34 1.08
N PRO A 105 -18.50 -2.60 -0.03
CA PRO A 105 -19.91 -2.27 -0.12
C PRO A 105 -20.72 -3.07 0.92
N GLY A 106 -21.74 -2.45 1.48
CA GLY A 106 -22.58 -3.08 2.52
C GLY A 106 -21.96 -3.06 3.94
N LEU A 107 -20.67 -2.72 4.09
CA LEU A 107 -20.06 -2.55 5.41
C LEU A 107 -20.12 -1.10 5.89
N SER A 108 -20.32 -0.94 7.20
CA SER A 108 -20.22 0.35 7.87
C SER A 108 -18.79 0.90 7.83
N ILE A 109 -18.61 2.18 8.19
CA ILE A 109 -17.28 2.78 8.36
C ILE A 109 -16.47 1.97 9.37
N PHE A 110 -17.08 1.62 10.51
CA PHE A 110 -16.45 0.77 11.53
C PHE A 110 -16.02 -0.58 10.95
N ASP A 111 -16.95 -1.30 10.31
CA ASP A 111 -16.70 -2.64 9.80
C ASP A 111 -15.67 -2.66 8.66
N ASN A 112 -15.60 -1.61 7.86
CA ASN A 112 -14.53 -1.44 6.87
C ASN A 112 -13.16 -1.42 7.52
N VAL A 113 -12.97 -0.64 8.59
CA VAL A 113 -11.67 -0.54 9.28
C VAL A 113 -11.26 -1.88 9.89
N VAL A 114 -12.18 -2.57 10.58
CA VAL A 114 -11.85 -3.81 11.29
C VAL A 114 -11.93 -5.08 10.45
N ALA A 115 -12.24 -4.99 9.17
CA ALA A 115 -12.45 -6.15 8.30
C ALA A 115 -11.28 -7.14 8.35
N GLY A 116 -10.04 -6.67 8.21
CA GLY A 116 -8.84 -7.51 8.28
C GLY A 116 -8.62 -8.15 9.65
N LEU A 117 -8.92 -7.43 10.73
CA LEU A 117 -8.81 -7.95 12.09
C LEU A 117 -9.84 -9.05 12.37
N ARG A 118 -11.08 -8.89 11.89
CA ARG A 118 -12.11 -9.92 12.02
C ARG A 118 -11.75 -11.18 11.26
N LEU A 119 -11.21 -11.05 10.07
CA LEU A 119 -10.67 -12.18 9.30
C LEU A 119 -9.51 -12.87 10.04
N ALA A 120 -8.72 -12.11 10.79
CA ALA A 120 -7.66 -12.61 11.66
C ALA A 120 -8.20 -13.23 12.97
N GLY A 121 -9.53 -13.29 13.19
CA GLY A 121 -10.17 -13.89 14.37
C GLY A 121 -10.26 -12.97 15.57
N VAL A 122 -9.97 -11.67 15.47
CA VAL A 122 -10.12 -10.71 16.58
C VAL A 122 -11.60 -10.43 16.81
N LYS A 123 -12.13 -10.85 17.99
CA LYS A 123 -13.55 -10.71 18.34
C LYS A 123 -13.79 -9.70 19.46
N ARG A 124 -12.76 -9.35 20.23
CA ARG A 124 -12.88 -8.48 21.42
C ARG A 124 -13.27 -7.07 21.00
N ARG A 125 -14.49 -6.65 21.35
CA ARG A 125 -15.08 -5.38 20.91
C ARG A 125 -14.27 -4.18 21.33
N SER A 126 -13.76 -4.13 22.57
CA SER A 126 -12.93 -3.02 23.04
C SER A 126 -11.65 -2.82 22.23
N VAL A 127 -11.01 -3.94 21.82
CA VAL A 127 -9.81 -3.90 20.94
C VAL A 127 -10.17 -3.34 19.57
N LEU A 128 -11.31 -3.78 18.99
CA LEU A 128 -11.75 -3.29 17.69
C LEU A 128 -12.10 -1.80 17.73
N GLU A 129 -12.75 -1.32 18.80
CA GLU A 129 -13.09 0.09 18.98
C GLU A 129 -11.83 0.96 19.10
N GLU A 130 -10.84 0.53 19.87
CA GLU A 130 -9.53 1.21 19.99
C GLU A 130 -8.80 1.29 18.65
N VAL A 131 -8.75 0.18 17.91
CA VAL A 131 -8.10 0.15 16.57
C VAL A 131 -8.84 1.05 15.58
N VAL A 132 -10.18 1.07 15.60
CA VAL A 132 -10.96 1.96 14.72
C VAL A 132 -10.63 3.42 15.00
N GLU A 133 -10.65 3.83 16.26
CA GLU A 133 -10.33 5.20 16.64
C GLU A 133 -8.90 5.58 16.21
N THR A 134 -7.93 4.74 16.55
CA THR A 134 -6.51 4.97 16.21
C THR A 134 -6.29 5.03 14.71
N SER A 135 -6.80 4.06 13.94
CA SER A 135 -6.61 4.00 12.48
C SER A 135 -7.29 5.16 11.76
N LEU A 136 -8.49 5.58 12.21
CA LEU A 136 -9.17 6.74 11.66
C LEU A 136 -8.48 8.07 12.04
N LYS A 137 -7.84 8.16 13.21
CA LYS A 137 -6.99 9.28 13.58
C LYS A 137 -5.74 9.34 12.70
N HIS A 138 -5.05 8.22 12.51
CA HIS A 138 -3.90 8.13 11.59
C HIS A 138 -4.29 8.51 10.17
N ALA A 139 -5.46 8.11 9.69
CA ALA A 139 -5.98 8.49 8.37
C ALA A 139 -6.56 9.93 8.31
N ALA A 140 -6.43 10.74 9.38
CA ALA A 140 -7.00 12.09 9.49
C ALA A 140 -8.51 12.16 9.15
N LEU A 141 -9.26 11.11 9.52
CA LEU A 141 -10.68 10.96 9.21
C LEU A 141 -11.58 10.96 10.46
N TRP A 142 -11.02 10.70 11.65
CA TRP A 142 -11.76 10.52 12.90
C TRP A 142 -12.76 11.62 13.20
N THR A 143 -12.34 12.88 13.17
CA THR A 143 -13.18 14.04 13.49
C THR A 143 -14.39 14.18 12.57
N GLU A 144 -14.28 13.68 11.33
CA GLU A 144 -15.33 13.76 10.33
C GLU A 144 -16.36 12.61 10.44
N VAL A 145 -15.98 11.48 11.08
CA VAL A 145 -16.79 10.27 11.04
C VAL A 145 -17.13 9.65 12.40
N LYS A 146 -16.53 10.12 13.51
CA LYS A 146 -16.71 9.53 14.84
C LYS A 146 -18.19 9.35 15.28
N ASP A 147 -19.07 10.28 14.87
CA ASP A 147 -20.49 10.27 15.22
C ASP A 147 -21.37 9.47 14.22
N LYS A 148 -20.75 8.91 13.16
CA LYS A 148 -21.44 8.18 12.10
C LYS A 148 -20.79 6.86 11.70
N LEU A 149 -20.04 6.22 12.61
CA LEU A 149 -19.29 4.98 12.35
C LEU A 149 -20.16 3.82 11.86
N LYS A 150 -21.46 3.82 12.17
CA LYS A 150 -22.43 2.81 11.71
C LYS A 150 -22.97 3.07 10.31
N LYS A 151 -22.69 4.23 9.70
CA LYS A 151 -23.13 4.52 8.32
C LYS A 151 -22.29 3.72 7.31
N PRO A 152 -22.83 3.40 6.12
CA PRO A 152 -22.08 2.73 5.06
C PRO A 152 -20.82 3.51 4.68
N GLY A 153 -19.70 2.81 4.48
CA GLY A 153 -18.44 3.43 4.03
C GLY A 153 -18.58 4.13 2.67
N THR A 154 -19.46 3.62 1.81
CA THR A 154 -19.77 4.21 0.49
C THR A 154 -20.54 5.52 0.54
N SER A 155 -21.09 5.92 1.69
CA SER A 155 -21.78 7.21 1.87
C SER A 155 -20.82 8.39 2.03
N LEU A 156 -19.54 8.15 2.13
CA LEU A 156 -18.50 9.16 2.28
C LEU A 156 -18.13 9.78 0.93
N SER A 157 -17.57 11.02 0.94
CA SER A 157 -16.98 11.62 -0.26
C SER A 157 -15.77 10.83 -0.77
N GLY A 158 -15.36 11.01 -2.02
CA GLY A 158 -14.22 10.29 -2.60
C GLY A 158 -12.95 10.37 -1.76
N GLY A 159 -12.57 11.57 -1.32
CA GLY A 159 -11.40 11.76 -0.46
C GLY A 159 -11.56 11.12 0.94
N GLN A 160 -12.78 11.12 1.49
CA GLN A 160 -13.08 10.41 2.75
C GLN A 160 -13.03 8.90 2.56
N GLN A 161 -13.56 8.38 1.45
CA GLN A 161 -13.46 6.95 1.13
C GLN A 161 -12.01 6.50 0.97
N GLN A 162 -11.17 7.30 0.32
CA GLN A 162 -9.75 6.98 0.19
C GLN A 162 -9.05 6.93 1.56
N ARG A 163 -9.31 7.91 2.43
CA ARG A 163 -8.79 7.90 3.80
C ARG A 163 -9.37 6.74 4.63
N LEU A 164 -10.60 6.31 4.38
CA LEU A 164 -11.15 5.09 4.99
C LEU A 164 -10.40 3.83 4.53
N CYS A 165 -10.06 3.73 3.23
CA CYS A 165 -9.26 2.62 2.71
C CYS A 165 -7.84 2.62 3.31
N ILE A 166 -7.24 3.79 3.53
CA ILE A 166 -5.96 3.91 4.24
C ILE A 166 -6.12 3.45 5.70
N ALA A 167 -7.16 3.91 6.42
CA ALA A 167 -7.43 3.47 7.80
C ALA A 167 -7.60 1.95 7.89
N ARG A 168 -8.32 1.34 6.93
CA ARG A 168 -8.47 -0.12 6.82
C ARG A 168 -7.12 -0.82 6.65
N ALA A 169 -6.25 -0.29 5.79
CA ALA A 169 -4.93 -0.87 5.57
C ALA A 169 -4.04 -0.76 6.81
N LEU A 170 -4.08 0.36 7.54
CA LEU A 170 -3.31 0.60 8.76
C LEU A 170 -3.81 -0.20 9.96
N ALA A 171 -5.09 -0.59 10.00
CA ALA A 171 -5.69 -1.30 11.13
C ALA A 171 -5.01 -2.63 11.45
N VAL A 172 -4.44 -3.30 10.45
CA VAL A 172 -3.67 -4.55 10.63
C VAL A 172 -2.21 -4.32 10.98
N ARG A 173 -1.77 -3.06 11.13
CA ARG A 173 -0.39 -2.63 11.45
C ARG A 173 0.63 -3.21 10.47
N PRO A 174 0.52 -2.90 9.18
CA PRO A 174 1.46 -3.39 8.19
C PRO A 174 2.86 -2.77 8.41
N LYS A 175 3.91 -3.48 8.00
CA LYS A 175 5.29 -2.96 7.97
C LYS A 175 5.54 -2.06 6.76
N ILE A 176 4.84 -2.36 5.66
CA ILE A 176 4.95 -1.66 4.38
C ILE A 176 3.55 -1.31 3.90
N LEU A 177 3.36 -0.08 3.43
CA LEU A 177 2.13 0.40 2.82
C LEU A 177 2.39 0.77 1.36
N LEU A 178 1.78 0.03 0.46
CA LEU A 178 1.80 0.28 -0.98
C LEU A 178 0.62 1.19 -1.35
N MET A 179 0.87 2.24 -2.13
CA MET A 179 -0.16 3.19 -2.55
C MET A 179 -0.10 3.39 -4.08
N ASP A 180 -1.12 2.92 -4.78
CA ASP A 180 -1.22 3.02 -6.24
C ASP A 180 -1.99 4.29 -6.62
N GLU A 181 -1.30 5.38 -6.97
CA GLU A 181 -1.86 6.68 -7.36
C GLU A 181 -3.00 7.16 -6.44
N PRO A 182 -2.82 7.21 -5.11
CA PRO A 182 -3.91 7.38 -4.14
C PRO A 182 -4.65 8.71 -4.23
N THR A 183 -4.14 9.66 -5.00
CA THR A 183 -4.68 11.03 -5.11
C THR A 183 -5.18 11.39 -6.50
N SER A 184 -5.03 10.50 -7.50
CA SER A 184 -5.28 10.80 -8.91
C SER A 184 -6.73 11.21 -9.25
N ALA A 185 -7.69 10.78 -8.44
CA ALA A 185 -9.13 11.07 -8.64
C ALA A 185 -9.69 12.04 -7.59
N LEU A 186 -8.83 12.76 -6.86
CA LEU A 186 -9.22 13.61 -5.74
C LEU A 186 -9.05 15.09 -6.05
N ASP A 187 -9.85 15.90 -5.37
CA ASP A 187 -9.71 17.35 -5.36
C ASP A 187 -8.39 17.79 -4.64
N PRO A 188 -7.91 19.02 -4.89
CA PRO A 188 -6.64 19.50 -4.33
C PRO A 188 -6.59 19.48 -2.80
N ILE A 189 -7.71 19.74 -2.11
CA ILE A 189 -7.76 19.74 -0.64
C ILE A 189 -7.62 18.31 -0.11
N SER A 190 -8.33 17.36 -0.69
CA SER A 190 -8.22 15.94 -0.35
C SER A 190 -6.82 15.38 -0.67
N THR A 191 -6.21 15.82 -1.79
CA THR A 191 -4.84 15.48 -2.15
C THR A 191 -3.85 15.96 -1.08
N ALA A 192 -3.91 17.23 -0.69
CA ALA A 192 -3.02 17.79 0.33
C ALA A 192 -3.14 17.04 1.68
N ARG A 193 -4.36 16.65 2.07
CA ARG A 193 -4.58 15.85 3.29
C ARG A 193 -3.94 14.46 3.22
N ILE A 194 -3.92 13.82 2.06
CA ILE A 194 -3.24 12.52 1.89
C ILE A 194 -1.72 12.69 1.85
N GLU A 195 -1.20 13.75 1.22
CA GLU A 195 0.23 14.06 1.25
C GLU A 195 0.73 14.27 2.69
N GLU A 196 0.03 15.09 3.46
CA GLU A 196 0.33 15.33 4.88
C GLU A 196 0.26 14.02 5.71
N LEU A 197 -0.72 13.17 5.41
CA LEU A 197 -0.86 11.87 6.04
C LEU A 197 0.34 10.96 5.74
N VAL A 198 0.78 10.86 4.48
CA VAL A 198 1.94 10.06 4.08
C VAL A 198 3.20 10.53 4.81
N MET A 199 3.41 11.85 4.90
CA MET A 199 4.55 12.42 5.62
C MET A 199 4.54 12.09 7.12
N ARG A 200 3.37 11.97 7.75
CA ARG A 200 3.26 11.55 9.15
C ARG A 200 3.50 10.06 9.34
N LEU A 201 3.01 9.23 8.41
CA LEU A 201 3.14 7.78 8.49
C LEU A 201 4.57 7.29 8.36
N ARG A 202 5.48 8.05 7.73
CA ARG A 202 6.87 7.62 7.50
C ARG A 202 7.63 7.26 8.78
N SER A 203 7.23 7.77 9.95
CA SER A 203 7.86 7.40 11.23
C SER A 203 7.44 6.02 11.75
N GLU A 204 6.39 5.43 11.19
CA GLU A 204 5.75 4.21 11.70
C GLU A 204 5.75 3.06 10.68
N VAL A 205 5.64 3.40 9.39
CA VAL A 205 5.50 2.43 8.29
C VAL A 205 6.29 2.87 7.07
N THR A 206 6.92 1.92 6.39
CA THR A 206 7.57 2.18 5.10
C THR A 206 6.51 2.37 4.03
N VAL A 207 6.58 3.43 3.23
CA VAL A 207 5.58 3.74 2.20
C VAL A 207 6.20 3.66 0.81
N LEU A 208 5.61 2.86 -0.08
CA LEU A 208 5.86 2.94 -1.52
C LEU A 208 4.64 3.58 -2.18
N ILE A 209 4.83 4.70 -2.84
CA ILE A 209 3.77 5.41 -3.54
C ILE A 209 4.03 5.52 -5.04
N VAL A 210 3.08 5.06 -5.83
CA VAL A 210 3.06 5.32 -7.27
C VAL A 210 2.38 6.65 -7.52
N THR A 211 3.02 7.50 -8.30
CA THR A 211 2.40 8.75 -8.78
C THR A 211 2.95 9.13 -10.17
N HIS A 212 2.13 9.77 -10.98
CA HIS A 212 2.57 10.41 -12.23
C HIS A 212 2.88 11.90 -12.02
N ASN A 213 2.66 12.43 -10.82
CA ASN A 213 2.92 13.82 -10.46
C ASN A 213 4.30 13.96 -9.81
N MET A 214 5.29 14.44 -10.59
CA MET A 214 6.66 14.64 -10.12
C MET A 214 6.76 15.64 -8.96
N GLN A 215 5.92 16.68 -8.95
CA GLN A 215 5.91 17.67 -7.88
C GLN A 215 5.40 17.05 -6.56
N GLN A 216 4.43 16.14 -6.63
CA GLN A 216 3.97 15.38 -5.49
C GLN A 216 5.11 14.49 -4.96
N ALA A 217 5.76 13.71 -5.82
CA ALA A 217 6.90 12.89 -5.43
C ALA A 217 7.97 13.71 -4.72
N ALA A 218 8.37 14.85 -5.30
CA ALA A 218 9.38 15.73 -4.71
C ALA A 218 9.00 16.30 -3.32
N ARG A 219 7.70 16.47 -3.04
CA ARG A 219 7.25 16.97 -1.73
C ARG A 219 7.22 15.91 -0.64
N ILE A 220 6.87 14.67 -0.98
CA ILE A 220 6.53 13.66 0.04
C ILE A 220 7.52 12.52 0.14
N SER A 221 8.37 12.27 -0.85
CA SER A 221 9.28 11.12 -0.84
C SER A 221 10.69 11.50 -0.41
N ASN A 222 11.38 10.53 0.19
CA ASN A 222 12.80 10.61 0.51
C ASN A 222 13.64 10.16 -0.69
N GLN A 223 13.11 9.18 -1.45
CA GLN A 223 13.76 8.64 -2.63
C GLN A 223 12.73 8.47 -3.75
N THR A 224 13.20 8.51 -5.00
CA THR A 224 12.33 8.41 -6.16
C THR A 224 12.97 7.51 -7.22
N ALA A 225 12.18 6.57 -7.76
CA ALA A 225 12.60 5.73 -8.87
C ALA A 225 11.79 6.07 -10.13
N PHE A 226 12.47 6.18 -11.26
CA PHE A 226 11.86 6.44 -12.56
C PHE A 226 11.68 5.16 -13.37
N PHE A 227 10.42 4.86 -13.68
CA PHE A 227 10.02 3.71 -14.49
C PHE A 227 9.74 4.13 -15.94
N LEU A 228 10.29 3.37 -16.88
CA LEU A 228 10.03 3.54 -18.31
C LEU A 228 9.97 2.17 -18.99
N MET A 229 8.88 1.88 -19.72
CA MET A 229 8.70 0.64 -20.51
C MET A 229 8.99 -0.66 -19.76
N GLY A 230 8.61 -0.71 -18.47
CA GLY A 230 8.81 -1.88 -17.62
C GLY A 230 10.18 -1.96 -16.94
N GLU A 231 11.04 -1.00 -17.13
CA GLU A 231 12.41 -0.96 -16.60
C GLU A 231 12.57 0.16 -15.58
N LEU A 232 13.49 -0.02 -14.64
CA LEU A 232 13.94 1.00 -13.71
C LEU A 232 15.12 1.74 -14.39
N VAL A 233 14.92 3.00 -14.72
CA VAL A 233 15.92 3.79 -15.44
C VAL A 233 16.85 4.53 -14.47
N GLU A 234 16.29 5.01 -13.35
CA GLU A 234 17.02 5.79 -12.36
C GLU A 234 16.37 5.61 -10.98
N SER A 235 17.18 5.64 -9.91
CA SER A 235 16.71 5.55 -8.51
C SER A 235 17.66 6.26 -7.55
#